data_1768a30a79147ae76cbf3d6faf6e6222
#
_entry.id   1768a30a79147ae76cbf3d6faf6e6222
#
_cell.length_a   1.000
_cell.length_b   1.000
_cell.length_c   1.000
_cell.angle_alpha   90.00
_cell.angle_beta   90.00
_cell.angle_gamma   90.00
#
_symmetry.space_group_name_H-M   'P 1'
#
loop_
_entity.id
_entity.type
_entity.pdbx_description
1 polymer ?
#
loop_
_entity_poly.entity_id
_entity_poly.type
_entity_poly.pdbx_seq_one_letter_code
_entity_poly.pdbx_strand_id
1 'polypeptide(L)'
;ELPTIPLPFLMFIMIGFVLVIDLLGLAVTGLFLPFMELFTFNITNATALEWIFAVGFMVFTQPVGEEMIFRGVLFPLMRARLGAVGGLVANAAAYALFHLVLYTSQIGAVDPRALIWYGLIAPFLDGLILACVRAYTQSTSAAIVAHVVFGLFAIVKLFVITG
;
A
#
# COMPACT_ATOMS: atom_id res chain seq x y z
N GLU A 1 -4.66 16.19 24.56
CA GLU A 1 -3.82 15.05 24.16
C GLU A 1 -4.52 14.31 23.04
N LEU A 2 -3.83 14.08 21.91
CA LEU A 2 -4.38 13.27 20.83
C LEU A 2 -4.37 11.80 21.27
N PRO A 3 -5.42 11.03 20.97
CA PRO A 3 -5.48 9.63 21.35
C PRO A 3 -4.35 8.85 20.66
N THR A 4 -3.48 8.27 21.46
CA THR A 4 -2.43 7.38 20.95
C THR A 4 -3.03 5.99 20.71
N ILE A 5 -3.02 5.52 19.45
CA ILE A 5 -3.38 4.15 19.14
C ILE A 5 -2.22 3.26 19.61
N PRO A 6 -2.45 2.26 20.47
CA PRO A 6 -1.41 1.28 20.78
C PRO A 6 -0.92 0.59 19.51
N LEU A 7 0.39 0.49 19.35
CA LEU A 7 1.02 -0.08 18.16
C LEU A 7 0.47 -1.47 17.77
N PRO A 8 0.28 -2.43 18.69
CA PRO A 8 -0.29 -3.73 18.33
C PRO A 8 -1.72 -3.63 17.78
N PHE A 9 -2.51 -2.70 18.30
CA PHE A 9 -3.87 -2.48 17.83
C PHE A 9 -3.90 -1.87 16.43
N LEU A 10 -3.03 -0.90 16.15
CA LEU A 10 -2.84 -0.36 14.80
C LEU A 10 -2.46 -1.46 13.81
N MET A 11 -1.47 -2.30 14.15
CA MET A 11 -1.04 -3.40 13.30
C MET A 11 -2.17 -4.40 13.03
N PHE A 12 -2.96 -4.75 14.06
CA PHE A 12 -4.10 -5.65 13.92
C PHE A 12 -5.17 -5.08 12.96
N ILE A 13 -5.51 -3.81 13.10
CA ILE A 13 -6.45 -3.13 12.18
C ILE A 13 -5.91 -3.15 10.74
N MET A 14 -4.63 -2.88 10.55
CA MET A 14 -4.02 -2.85 9.22
C MET A 14 -4.00 -4.23 8.56
N ILE A 15 -3.72 -5.29 9.31
CA ILE A 15 -3.81 -6.68 8.82
C ILE A 15 -5.25 -6.98 8.38
N GLY A 16 -6.25 -6.65 9.20
CA GLY A 16 -7.65 -6.84 8.85
C GLY A 16 -8.04 -6.08 7.57
N PHE A 17 -7.55 -4.85 7.44
CA PHE A 17 -7.86 -4.01 6.30
C PHE A 17 -7.25 -4.54 4.99
N VAL A 18 -5.95 -4.88 4.99
CA VAL A 18 -5.28 -5.40 3.79
C VAL A 18 -5.86 -6.77 3.38
N LEU A 19 -6.24 -7.62 4.33
CA LEU A 19 -6.95 -8.87 4.05
C LEU A 19 -8.28 -8.63 3.36
N VAL A 20 -9.07 -7.65 3.82
CA VAL A 20 -10.36 -7.31 3.20
C VAL A 20 -10.17 -6.82 1.78
N ILE A 21 -9.23 -5.90 1.54
CA ILE A 21 -8.93 -5.41 0.19
C ILE A 21 -8.50 -6.56 -0.73
N ASP A 22 -7.65 -7.44 -0.25
CA ASP A 22 -7.13 -8.57 -1.02
C ASP A 22 -8.24 -9.58 -1.37
N LEU A 23 -9.10 -9.93 -0.42
CA LEU A 23 -10.27 -10.79 -0.65
C LEU A 23 -11.28 -10.16 -1.61
N LEU A 24 -11.51 -8.85 -1.52
CA LEU A 24 -12.33 -8.13 -2.49
C LEU A 24 -11.70 -8.16 -3.89
N GLY A 25 -10.39 -8.03 -3.98
CA GLY A 25 -9.64 -8.17 -5.23
C GLY A 25 -9.83 -9.54 -5.86
N LEU A 26 -9.69 -10.59 -5.07
CA LEU A 26 -9.98 -11.96 -5.51
C LEU A 26 -11.43 -12.12 -5.98
N ALA A 27 -12.40 -11.60 -5.22
CA ALA A 27 -13.81 -11.69 -5.56
C ALA A 27 -14.17 -10.95 -6.87
N VAL A 28 -13.56 -9.79 -7.11
CA VAL A 28 -13.83 -8.95 -8.30
C VAL A 28 -13.11 -9.48 -9.55
N THR A 29 -11.85 -9.89 -9.40
CA THR A 29 -11.01 -10.27 -10.54
C THR A 29 -10.99 -11.77 -10.81
N GLY A 30 -11.28 -12.60 -9.81
CA GLY A 30 -11.08 -14.04 -9.85
C GLY A 30 -9.60 -14.46 -9.80
N LEU A 31 -8.68 -13.52 -9.57
CA LEU A 31 -7.24 -13.74 -9.61
C LEU A 31 -6.62 -13.47 -8.23
N PHE A 32 -5.80 -14.41 -7.77
CA PHE A 32 -4.99 -14.24 -6.56
C PHE A 32 -3.57 -13.85 -6.96
N LEU A 33 -3.36 -12.53 -7.14
CA LEU A 33 -2.11 -11.98 -7.65
C LEU A 33 -1.23 -11.46 -6.50
N PRO A 34 0.11 -11.53 -6.61
CA PRO A 34 1.00 -10.81 -5.71
C PRO A 34 0.80 -9.30 -5.85
N PHE A 35 1.31 -8.54 -4.89
CA PHE A 35 1.30 -7.08 -4.98
C PHE A 35 2.14 -6.60 -6.17
N MET A 36 1.69 -5.51 -6.80
CA MET A 36 2.24 -5.00 -8.06
C MET A 36 3.73 -4.71 -8.00
N GLU A 37 4.17 -4.17 -6.89
CA GLU A 37 5.56 -3.80 -6.63
C GLU A 37 6.49 -5.00 -6.70
N LEU A 38 5.99 -6.19 -6.35
CA LEU A 38 6.76 -7.43 -6.37
C LEU A 38 7.06 -7.93 -7.79
N PHE A 39 6.28 -7.48 -8.79
CA PHE A 39 6.59 -7.82 -10.20
C PHE A 39 7.86 -7.13 -10.71
N THR A 40 8.36 -6.11 -10.02
CA THR A 40 9.66 -5.50 -10.35
C THR A 40 10.83 -6.43 -10.02
N PHE A 41 10.60 -7.44 -9.18
CA PHE A 41 11.59 -8.45 -8.81
C PHE A 41 11.31 -9.76 -9.54
N ASN A 42 12.34 -10.42 -10.05
CA ASN A 42 12.21 -11.75 -10.71
C ASN A 42 12.09 -12.85 -9.67
N ILE A 43 10.91 -12.95 -9.04
CA ILE A 43 10.70 -13.74 -7.83
C ILE A 43 10.66 -15.25 -8.09
N THR A 44 10.22 -15.67 -9.29
CA THR A 44 10.02 -17.10 -9.64
C THR A 44 11.31 -17.94 -9.59
N ASN A 45 12.47 -17.30 -9.83
CA ASN A 45 13.79 -17.92 -9.75
C ASN A 45 14.76 -17.07 -8.91
N ALA A 46 14.23 -16.33 -7.94
CA ALA A 46 15.01 -15.36 -7.18
C ALA A 46 16.08 -16.05 -6.33
N THR A 47 17.30 -15.52 -6.41
CA THR A 47 18.38 -15.84 -5.48
C THR A 47 18.08 -15.31 -4.07
N ALA A 48 18.79 -15.81 -3.06
CA ALA A 48 18.67 -15.30 -1.70
C ALA A 48 18.92 -13.79 -1.62
N LEU A 49 19.80 -13.25 -2.45
CA LEU A 49 20.10 -11.81 -2.51
C LEU A 49 18.91 -11.01 -3.06
N GLU A 50 18.26 -11.47 -4.13
CA GLU A 50 17.06 -10.83 -4.69
C GLU A 50 15.90 -10.84 -3.69
N TRP A 51 15.74 -11.93 -2.91
CA TRP A 51 14.79 -11.99 -1.81
C TRP A 51 15.09 -10.96 -0.72
N ILE A 52 16.37 -10.79 -0.32
CA ILE A 52 16.77 -9.77 0.66
C ILE A 52 16.42 -8.37 0.13
N PHE A 53 16.68 -8.09 -1.15
CA PHE A 53 16.32 -6.82 -1.76
C PHE A 53 14.80 -6.61 -1.83
N ALA A 54 14.02 -7.62 -2.23
CA ALA A 54 12.57 -7.52 -2.29
C ALA A 54 11.96 -7.25 -0.92
N VAL A 55 12.36 -8.00 0.11
CA VAL A 55 11.92 -7.78 1.50
C VAL A 55 12.37 -6.41 2.02
N GLY A 56 13.62 -6.04 1.79
CA GLY A 56 14.16 -4.74 2.20
C GLY A 56 13.42 -3.57 1.52
N PHE A 57 13.07 -3.72 0.25
CA PHE A 57 12.28 -2.74 -0.47
C PHE A 57 10.86 -2.63 0.11
N MET A 58 10.10 -3.74 0.15
CA MET A 58 8.70 -3.77 0.57
C MET A 58 8.48 -3.37 2.03
N VAL A 59 9.42 -3.72 2.93
CA VAL A 59 9.25 -3.51 4.38
C VAL A 59 9.88 -2.20 4.86
N PHE A 60 10.92 -1.71 4.19
CA PHE A 60 11.64 -0.52 4.66
C PHE A 60 11.67 0.62 3.65
N THR A 61 12.23 0.39 2.46
CA THR A 61 12.52 1.48 1.52
C THR A 61 11.25 2.13 0.99
N GLN A 62 10.31 1.33 0.51
CA GLN A 62 9.05 1.80 -0.04
C GLN A 62 8.18 2.47 1.03
N PRO A 63 7.86 1.84 2.20
CA PRO A 63 7.05 2.48 3.21
C PRO A 63 7.62 3.80 3.71
N VAL A 64 8.93 3.87 3.95
CA VAL A 64 9.55 5.10 4.43
C VAL A 64 9.52 6.19 3.35
N GLY A 65 9.93 5.88 2.13
CA GLY A 65 9.99 6.85 1.03
C GLY A 65 8.61 7.39 0.66
N GLU A 66 7.65 6.51 0.47
CA GLU A 66 6.30 6.90 0.07
C GLU A 66 5.57 7.67 1.16
N GLU A 67 5.63 7.22 2.42
CA GLU A 67 4.95 7.92 3.51
C GLU A 67 5.56 9.29 3.81
N MET A 68 6.86 9.46 3.66
CA MET A 68 7.49 10.77 3.78
C MET A 68 6.97 11.75 2.71
N ILE A 69 6.80 11.30 1.48
CA ILE A 69 6.29 12.14 0.38
C ILE A 69 4.78 12.35 0.56
N PHE A 70 3.99 11.28 0.60
CA PHE A 70 2.53 11.38 0.57
C PHE A 70 1.95 11.90 1.88
N ARG A 71 2.39 11.39 3.05
CA ARG A 71 1.81 11.75 4.37
C ARG A 71 2.63 12.81 5.09
N GLY A 72 3.94 12.89 4.80
CA GLY A 72 4.80 13.92 5.36
C GLY A 72 4.64 15.27 4.68
N VAL A 73 4.55 15.30 3.35
CA VAL A 73 4.55 16.54 2.57
C VAL A 73 3.20 16.80 1.89
N LEU A 74 2.73 15.89 1.03
CA LEU A 74 1.56 16.14 0.18
C LEU A 74 0.26 16.24 0.97
N PHE A 75 0.03 15.35 1.91
CA PHE A 75 -1.21 15.33 2.70
C PHE A 75 -1.46 16.64 3.49
N PRO A 76 -0.49 17.18 4.25
CA PRO A 76 -0.67 18.48 4.93
C PRO A 76 -0.99 19.61 3.94
N LEU A 77 -0.32 19.67 2.79
CA LEU A 77 -0.57 20.70 1.77
C LEU A 77 -1.96 20.57 1.16
N MET A 78 -2.39 19.36 0.81
CA MET A 78 -3.71 19.09 0.26
C MET A 78 -4.81 19.40 1.28
N ARG A 79 -4.61 18.99 2.55
CA ARG A 79 -5.53 19.27 3.63
C ARG A 79 -5.71 20.77 3.89
N ALA A 80 -4.62 21.55 3.82
CA ALA A 80 -4.67 22.99 4.01
C ALA A 80 -5.47 23.70 2.90
N ARG A 81 -5.46 23.19 1.67
CA ARG A 81 -6.15 23.78 0.51
C ARG A 81 -7.55 23.25 0.28
N LEU A 82 -7.79 21.97 0.53
CA LEU A 82 -9.02 21.25 0.17
C LEU A 82 -9.88 20.88 1.39
N GLY A 83 -9.43 21.22 2.59
CA GLY A 83 -10.06 20.80 3.84
C GLY A 83 -9.77 19.34 4.20
N ALA A 84 -10.38 18.85 5.28
CA ALA A 84 -10.05 17.53 5.84
C ALA A 84 -10.40 16.40 4.88
N VAL A 85 -11.63 16.34 4.38
CA VAL A 85 -12.09 15.27 3.48
C VAL A 85 -11.45 15.39 2.11
N GLY A 86 -11.42 16.60 1.53
CA GLY A 86 -10.78 16.84 0.24
C GLY A 86 -9.30 16.47 0.24
N GLY A 87 -8.58 16.76 1.33
CA GLY A 87 -7.18 16.38 1.49
C GLY A 87 -6.97 14.87 1.55
N LEU A 88 -7.84 14.13 2.26
CA LEU A 88 -7.80 12.66 2.30
C LEU A 88 -7.98 12.05 0.89
N VAL A 89 -9.05 12.44 0.21
CA VAL A 89 -9.39 11.90 -1.12
C VAL A 89 -8.33 12.27 -2.16
N ALA A 90 -7.88 13.53 -2.18
CA ALA A 90 -6.85 13.98 -3.13
C ALA A 90 -5.51 13.27 -2.90
N ASN A 91 -5.12 13.05 -1.64
CA ASN A 91 -3.89 12.31 -1.31
C ASN A 91 -3.98 10.84 -1.72
N ALA A 92 -5.12 10.18 -1.46
CA ALA A 92 -5.38 8.81 -1.88
C ALA A 92 -5.38 8.68 -3.43
N ALA A 93 -5.98 9.63 -4.14
CA ALA A 93 -5.98 9.65 -5.59
C ALA A 93 -4.56 9.84 -6.17
N ALA A 94 -3.78 10.76 -5.60
CA ALA A 94 -2.38 10.95 -6.00
C ALA A 94 -1.53 9.69 -5.76
N TYR A 95 -1.75 9.01 -4.64
CA TYR A 95 -1.09 7.74 -4.31
C TYR A 95 -1.47 6.64 -5.32
N ALA A 96 -2.74 6.50 -5.64
CA ALA A 96 -3.21 5.52 -6.63
C ALA A 96 -2.65 5.79 -8.03
N LEU A 97 -2.62 7.06 -8.46
CA LEU A 97 -2.03 7.44 -9.75
C LEU A 97 -0.53 7.15 -9.81
N PHE A 98 0.19 7.40 -8.73
CA PHE A 98 1.60 7.05 -8.61
C PHE A 98 1.82 5.54 -8.81
N HIS A 99 1.04 4.69 -8.14
CA HIS A 99 1.11 3.24 -8.29
C HIS A 99 0.72 2.78 -9.70
N LEU A 100 -0.34 3.36 -10.27
CA LEU A 100 -0.76 3.08 -11.64
C LEU A 100 0.37 3.33 -12.65
N VAL A 101 1.09 4.44 -12.51
CA VAL A 101 2.16 4.81 -13.44
C VAL A 101 3.41 3.93 -13.25
N LEU A 102 3.78 3.62 -12.01
CA LEU A 102 5.05 2.93 -11.73
C LEU A 102 4.95 1.41 -11.88
N TYR A 103 3.84 0.81 -11.45
CA TYR A 103 3.80 -0.64 -11.22
C TYR A 103 2.89 -1.42 -12.18
N THR A 104 2.05 -0.76 -12.99
CA THR A 104 1.07 -1.46 -13.82
C THR A 104 1.51 -1.82 -15.23
N SER A 105 2.70 -1.41 -15.67
CA SER A 105 3.22 -1.75 -17.00
C SER A 105 3.27 -3.25 -17.30
N GLN A 106 3.31 -4.07 -16.27
CA GLN A 106 3.42 -5.53 -16.35
C GLN A 106 2.06 -6.25 -16.41
N ILE A 107 0.97 -5.65 -15.93
CA ILE A 107 -0.35 -6.30 -15.78
C ILE A 107 -1.34 -5.92 -16.87
N GLY A 108 -1.21 -4.75 -17.46
CA GLY A 108 -2.14 -4.24 -18.47
C GLY A 108 -2.34 -5.13 -19.70
N ALA A 109 -1.44 -6.09 -19.90
CA ALA A 109 -1.53 -7.08 -20.98
C ALA A 109 -2.37 -8.32 -20.62
N VAL A 110 -2.74 -8.52 -19.34
CA VAL A 110 -3.31 -9.80 -18.87
C VAL A 110 -4.83 -9.71 -18.62
N ASP A 111 -5.31 -8.77 -17.81
CA ASP A 111 -6.75 -8.61 -17.51
C ASP A 111 -7.07 -7.16 -17.13
N PRO A 112 -7.97 -6.47 -17.87
CA PRO A 112 -8.38 -5.11 -17.53
C PRO A 112 -8.98 -4.95 -16.12
N ARG A 113 -9.67 -5.97 -15.59
CA ARG A 113 -10.22 -5.92 -14.23
C ARG A 113 -9.11 -5.95 -13.19
N ALA A 114 -8.07 -6.78 -13.42
CA ALA A 114 -6.90 -6.82 -12.55
C ALA A 114 -6.15 -5.48 -12.57
N LEU A 115 -5.99 -4.86 -13.74
CA LEU A 115 -5.40 -3.54 -13.87
C LEU A 115 -6.16 -2.48 -13.08
N ILE A 116 -7.49 -2.43 -13.24
CA ILE A 116 -8.32 -1.45 -12.53
C ILE A 116 -8.30 -1.71 -11.02
N TRP A 117 -8.41 -2.97 -10.58
CA TRP A 117 -8.44 -3.27 -9.16
C TRP A 117 -7.09 -3.05 -8.50
N TYR A 118 -6.08 -3.78 -8.94
CA TYR A 118 -4.75 -3.76 -8.29
C TYR A 118 -3.90 -2.54 -8.66
N GLY A 119 -4.13 -1.92 -9.83
CA GLY A 119 -3.41 -0.74 -10.26
C GLY A 119 -4.03 0.58 -9.80
N LEU A 120 -5.33 0.61 -9.48
CA LEU A 120 -6.01 1.87 -9.15
C LEU A 120 -6.84 1.79 -7.87
N ILE A 121 -7.79 0.82 -7.76
CA ILE A 121 -8.75 0.79 -6.65
C ILE A 121 -8.06 0.40 -5.35
N ALA A 122 -7.30 -0.69 -5.32
CA ALA A 122 -6.59 -1.13 -4.13
C ALA A 122 -5.58 -0.08 -3.64
N PRO A 123 -4.68 0.48 -4.48
CA PRO A 123 -3.80 1.57 -4.06
C PRO A 123 -4.55 2.84 -3.59
N PHE A 124 -5.73 3.13 -4.16
CA PHE A 124 -6.55 4.23 -3.66
C PHE A 124 -7.06 3.96 -2.23
N LEU A 125 -7.55 2.75 -1.96
CA LEU A 125 -8.01 2.35 -0.64
C LEU A 125 -6.87 2.30 0.37
N ASP A 126 -5.72 1.75 -0.01
CA ASP A 126 -4.50 1.75 0.80
C ASP A 126 -4.04 3.18 1.10
N GLY A 127 -4.01 4.02 0.07
CA GLY A 127 -3.71 5.44 0.19
C GLY A 127 -4.65 6.18 1.12
N LEU A 128 -5.94 5.86 1.07
CA LEU A 128 -6.97 6.48 1.90
C LEU A 128 -6.80 6.08 3.38
N ILE A 129 -6.62 4.79 3.68
CA ILE A 129 -6.47 4.33 5.06
C ILE A 129 -5.18 4.86 5.68
N LEU A 130 -4.06 4.89 4.96
CA LEU A 130 -2.81 5.46 5.43
C LEU A 130 -2.93 6.98 5.69
N ALA A 131 -3.66 7.71 4.84
CA ALA A 131 -3.98 9.12 5.08
C ALA A 131 -4.90 9.30 6.30
N CYS A 132 -5.85 8.40 6.54
CA CYS A 132 -6.67 8.37 7.76
C CYS A 132 -5.82 8.11 9.01
N VAL A 133 -4.90 7.16 8.98
CA VAL A 133 -3.93 6.93 10.08
C VAL A 133 -3.15 8.20 10.36
N ARG A 134 -2.60 8.85 9.34
CA ARG A 134 -1.88 10.11 9.47
C ARG A 134 -2.75 11.24 10.03
N ALA A 135 -4.00 11.36 9.54
CA ALA A 135 -4.94 12.37 9.98
C ALA A 135 -5.33 12.19 11.46
N TYR A 136 -5.55 10.96 11.89
CA TYR A 136 -5.95 10.62 13.25
C TYR A 136 -4.79 10.72 14.24
N THR A 137 -3.65 10.12 13.94
CA THR A 137 -2.49 10.07 14.83
C THR A 137 -1.64 11.34 14.79
N GLN A 138 -1.81 12.18 13.79
CA GLN A 138 -0.95 13.33 13.48
C GLN A 138 0.53 12.94 13.31
N SER A 139 0.82 11.67 13.05
CA SER A 139 2.17 11.09 12.98
C SER A 139 2.42 10.42 11.62
N THR A 140 3.45 10.88 10.90
CA THR A 140 3.93 10.21 9.70
C THR A 140 4.58 8.85 10.02
N SER A 141 5.23 8.74 11.19
CA SER A 141 5.80 7.46 11.65
C SER A 141 4.71 6.39 11.87
N ALA A 142 3.52 6.77 12.34
CA ALA A 142 2.40 5.83 12.47
C ALA A 142 1.92 5.35 11.09
N ALA A 143 1.90 6.22 10.07
CA ALA A 143 1.58 5.84 8.71
C ALA A 143 2.66 4.92 8.11
N ILE A 144 3.95 5.19 8.37
CA ILE A 144 5.06 4.30 7.98
C ILE A 144 4.87 2.90 8.57
N VAL A 145 4.59 2.80 9.88
CA VAL A 145 4.35 1.51 10.53
C VAL A 145 3.13 0.79 9.94
N ALA A 146 2.05 1.52 9.67
CA ALA A 146 0.86 0.96 9.02
C ALA A 146 1.20 0.40 7.62
N HIS A 147 2.01 1.11 6.85
CA HIS A 147 2.45 0.69 5.52
C HIS A 147 3.42 -0.51 5.58
N VAL A 148 4.32 -0.56 6.57
CA VAL A 148 5.18 -1.75 6.83
C VAL A 148 4.34 -3.01 7.00
N VAL A 149 3.18 -2.93 7.65
CA VAL A 149 2.27 -4.07 7.79
C VAL A 149 1.77 -4.54 6.42
N PHE A 150 1.48 -3.63 5.48
CA PHE A 150 1.10 -4.00 4.12
C PHE A 150 2.26 -4.70 3.39
N GLY A 151 3.48 -4.18 3.51
CA GLY A 151 4.68 -4.82 2.95
C GLY A 151 4.92 -6.22 3.50
N LEU A 152 4.79 -6.41 4.81
CA LEU A 152 4.90 -7.73 5.44
C LEU A 152 3.81 -8.70 4.95
N PHE A 153 2.57 -8.23 4.84
CA PHE A 153 1.48 -9.01 4.28
C PHE A 153 1.76 -9.41 2.82
N ALA A 154 2.27 -8.49 2.00
CA ALA A 154 2.63 -8.75 0.61
C ALA A 154 3.68 -9.86 0.48
N ILE A 155 4.70 -9.86 1.34
CA ILE A 155 5.73 -10.91 1.38
C ILE A 155 5.14 -12.25 1.81
N VAL A 156 4.31 -12.28 2.87
CA VAL A 156 3.64 -13.52 3.32
C VAL A 156 2.73 -14.07 2.23
N LYS A 157 1.93 -13.22 1.59
CA LYS A 157 1.07 -13.60 0.47
C LYS A 157 1.87 -14.21 -0.68
N LEU A 158 3.01 -13.62 -1.01
CA LEU A 158 3.89 -14.13 -2.04
C LEU A 158 4.37 -15.56 -1.74
N PHE A 159 4.81 -15.84 -0.50
CA PHE A 159 5.17 -17.20 -0.10
C PHE A 159 4.01 -18.19 -0.24
N VAL A 160 2.78 -17.76 0.04
CA VAL A 160 1.57 -18.60 -0.15
C VAL A 160 1.28 -18.89 -1.62
N ILE A 161 1.59 -17.96 -2.53
CA ILE A 161 1.36 -18.12 -3.97
C ILE A 161 2.44 -19.00 -4.62
N THR A 162 3.68 -18.92 -4.14
CA THR A 162 4.85 -19.57 -4.77
C THR A 162 5.24 -20.90 -4.13
N GLY A 163 4.79 -21.22 -2.91
CA GLY A 163 5.04 -22.48 -2.18
C GLY A 163 4.02 -23.52 -2.51
#